data_1f93f7320d91178d815ce31ad0bc3401
#
_entry.id   1f93f7320d91178d815ce31ad0bc3401
#
_cell.length_a   1.000
_cell.length_b   1.000
_cell.length_c   1.000
_cell.angle_alpha   90.00
_cell.angle_beta   90.00
_cell.angle_gamma   90.00
#
_symmetry.space_group_name_H-M   'P 1'
#
loop_
_entity.id
_entity.type
_entity.pdbx_description
1 polymer ?
#
loop_
_entity_poly.entity_id
_entity_poly.type
_entity_poly.pdbx_seq_one_letter_code
_entity_poly.pdbx_strand_id
1 'polypeptide(L)'
;MKEIKRKIRRDGLTSMNSKKIYSKNAIYQKFEVLKTNRNKRHKYNEFFIEGVRNINEAVKNNWAISSFIYNGDKTLSDWAGKILNSVQTDVNYELSADLMADISSKEDTSELLAIVRMREDDLSALKLSENPLLVLFDRPSNKGNLGTIIRSCDSFGIDGLIITGHAVDLYDPAVIAATMGSFFNMPSVRVPDHSTLFAYLDDLKNRYPRLQIVGTTAHNETVLTDVDFTRPTVIMIGNETDGLNHAFKDRSDVLATIPMNGTSSASSFNVGCAATVFLYEAVRQRM
;
A
#
# COMPACT_ATOMS: atom_id res chain seq x y z
N MET A 1 29.46 13.77 -36.30
CA MET A 1 28.94 12.49 -35.71
C MET A 1 28.44 12.60 -34.27
N LYS A 2 29.05 13.37 -33.39
CA LYS A 2 28.56 13.59 -31.99
C LYS A 2 27.31 14.47 -31.90
N GLU A 3 27.15 15.45 -32.78
CA GLU A 3 25.95 16.31 -32.82
C GLU A 3 24.71 15.60 -33.36
N ILE A 4 24.87 14.75 -34.37
CA ILE A 4 23.78 13.95 -34.93
C ILE A 4 23.25 12.95 -33.88
N LYS A 5 24.13 12.31 -33.06
CA LYS A 5 23.72 11.42 -31.96
C LYS A 5 23.01 12.17 -30.84
N ARG A 6 23.33 13.45 -30.58
CA ARG A 6 22.62 14.31 -29.62
C ARG A 6 21.20 14.68 -30.10
N LYS A 7 21.01 14.89 -31.42
CA LYS A 7 19.72 15.23 -32.01
C LYS A 7 18.75 14.03 -32.00
N ILE A 8 19.24 12.84 -32.37
CA ILE A 8 18.44 11.61 -32.39
C ILE A 8 17.97 11.20 -30.99
N ARG A 9 18.74 11.50 -29.90
CA ARG A 9 18.31 11.24 -28.51
C ARG A 9 17.27 12.23 -27.99
N ARG A 10 17.15 13.43 -28.55
CA ARG A 10 16.07 14.40 -28.22
C ARG A 10 14.79 14.16 -29.01
N ASP A 11 14.90 13.69 -30.26
CA ASP A 11 13.76 13.52 -31.16
C ASP A 11 12.97 12.22 -30.93
N GLY A 12 13.49 11.26 -30.11
CA GLY A 12 12.78 10.04 -29.69
C GLY A 12 11.78 10.24 -28.56
N LEU A 13 11.74 11.43 -27.95
CA LEU A 13 10.77 11.85 -26.92
C LEU A 13 9.63 12.71 -27.53
N THR A 14 9.38 12.55 -28.83
CA THR A 14 8.38 13.31 -29.57
C THR A 14 6.96 12.96 -29.13
N SER A 15 6.32 13.95 -28.56
CA SER A 15 4.93 14.20 -28.18
C SER A 15 4.52 13.96 -26.73
N MET A 16 5.43 13.91 -25.78
CA MET A 16 5.04 14.02 -24.39
C MET A 16 4.68 15.48 -24.08
N ASN A 17 3.46 15.70 -23.54
CA ASN A 17 3.07 16.98 -22.98
C ASN A 17 3.92 17.24 -21.72
N SER A 18 5.11 17.83 -21.88
CA SER A 18 6.02 18.14 -20.77
C SER A 18 6.07 19.65 -20.50
N LYS A 19 6.17 20.01 -19.22
CA LYS A 19 6.33 21.39 -18.75
C LYS A 19 7.59 21.53 -17.91
N LYS A 20 8.37 22.58 -18.19
CA LYS A 20 9.57 22.89 -17.41
C LYS A 20 9.21 23.71 -16.19
N ILE A 21 9.79 23.35 -15.05
CA ILE A 21 9.66 24.06 -13.79
C ILE A 21 11.04 24.56 -13.35
N TYR A 22 11.16 25.88 -13.21
CA TYR A 22 12.43 26.56 -12.93
C TYR A 22 12.50 27.09 -11.48
N SER A 23 11.39 27.04 -10.73
CA SER A 23 11.32 27.54 -9.37
C SER A 23 10.22 26.84 -8.56
N LYS A 24 10.21 27.02 -7.25
CA LYS A 24 9.16 26.48 -6.35
C LYS A 24 7.81 27.20 -6.52
N ASN A 25 7.25 27.13 -7.72
CA ASN A 25 5.94 27.69 -8.09
C ASN A 25 4.78 26.82 -7.53
N ALA A 26 3.53 27.21 -7.84
CA ALA A 26 2.34 26.49 -7.38
C ALA A 26 2.29 25.00 -7.78
N ILE A 27 2.87 24.63 -8.93
CA ILE A 27 2.94 23.22 -9.37
C ILE A 27 3.93 22.45 -8.50
N TYR A 28 5.11 23.01 -8.26
CA TYR A 28 6.10 22.41 -7.36
C TYR A 28 5.57 22.27 -5.94
N GLN A 29 4.88 23.32 -5.42
CA GLN A 29 4.22 23.26 -4.11
C GLN A 29 3.16 22.14 -4.05
N LYS A 30 2.46 21.84 -5.18
CA LYS A 30 1.56 20.68 -5.23
C LYS A 30 2.32 19.39 -4.96
N PHE A 31 3.51 19.20 -5.53
CA PHE A 31 4.32 18.00 -5.28
C PHE A 31 4.72 17.88 -3.80
N GLU A 32 5.16 18.98 -3.19
CA GLU A 32 5.52 19.02 -1.76
C GLU A 32 4.34 18.66 -0.86
N VAL A 33 3.15 19.19 -1.12
CA VAL A 33 1.99 18.87 -0.28
C VAL A 33 1.44 17.48 -0.52
N LEU A 34 1.57 16.90 -1.72
CA LEU A 34 1.24 15.50 -1.96
C LEU A 34 2.18 14.55 -1.19
N LYS A 35 3.43 14.95 -1.00
CA LYS A 35 4.40 14.21 -0.21
C LYS A 35 4.13 14.30 1.29
N THR A 36 3.73 15.46 1.80
CA THR A 36 3.72 15.77 3.24
C THR A 36 2.33 15.84 3.88
N ASN A 37 1.28 16.10 3.11
CA ASN A 37 -0.03 16.47 3.64
C ASN A 37 -1.16 15.54 3.21
N ARG A 38 -1.69 14.78 4.17
CA ARG A 38 -2.82 13.85 3.98
C ARG A 38 -4.04 14.52 3.34
N ASN A 39 -4.47 15.66 3.89
CA ASN A 39 -5.69 16.33 3.41
C ASN A 39 -5.55 16.82 1.96
N LYS A 40 -4.35 17.20 1.56
CA LYS A 40 -4.08 17.60 0.18
C LYS A 40 -4.07 16.39 -0.77
N ARG A 41 -3.50 15.25 -0.36
CA ARG A 41 -3.61 14.01 -1.14
C ARG A 41 -5.07 13.66 -1.42
N HIS A 42 -5.91 13.63 -0.39
CA HIS A 42 -7.34 13.35 -0.55
C HIS A 42 -8.09 14.42 -1.36
N LYS A 43 -7.77 15.71 -1.16
CA LYS A 43 -8.37 16.78 -1.95
C LYS A 43 -8.08 16.68 -3.44
N TYR A 44 -6.83 16.32 -3.79
CA TYR A 44 -6.42 16.15 -5.19
C TYR A 44 -6.73 14.75 -5.73
N ASN A 45 -7.09 13.81 -4.87
CA ASN A 45 -7.22 12.39 -5.19
C ASN A 45 -5.95 11.81 -5.82
N GLU A 46 -4.79 12.29 -5.37
CA GLU A 46 -3.47 11.94 -5.89
C GLU A 46 -2.45 11.76 -4.76
N PHE A 47 -1.43 10.97 -5.03
CA PHE A 47 -0.33 10.75 -4.12
C PHE A 47 1.01 10.68 -4.85
N PHE A 48 2.08 10.89 -4.10
CA PHE A 48 3.45 10.96 -4.59
C PHE A 48 4.15 9.62 -4.39
N ILE A 49 4.85 9.13 -5.41
CA ILE A 49 5.70 7.95 -5.32
C ILE A 49 7.09 8.20 -5.86
N GLU A 50 8.05 7.46 -5.31
CA GLU A 50 9.46 7.51 -5.65
C GLU A 50 10.06 6.11 -5.70
N GLY A 51 11.02 5.94 -6.60
CA GLY A 51 11.84 4.73 -6.74
C GLY A 51 11.36 3.77 -7.81
N VAL A 52 12.35 3.16 -8.46
CA VAL A 52 12.19 2.27 -9.62
C VAL A 52 11.16 1.18 -9.37
N ARG A 53 11.23 0.52 -8.19
CA ARG A 53 10.33 -0.59 -7.86
C ARG A 53 8.87 -0.14 -7.74
N ASN A 54 8.62 0.97 -7.03
CA ASN A 54 7.26 1.49 -6.88
C ASN A 54 6.66 1.90 -8.21
N ILE A 55 7.43 2.58 -9.06
CA ILE A 55 6.98 2.99 -10.40
C ILE A 55 6.70 1.77 -11.27
N ASN A 56 7.59 0.77 -11.29
CA ASN A 56 7.39 -0.45 -12.07
C ASN A 56 6.12 -1.20 -11.63
N GLU A 57 5.91 -1.36 -10.32
CA GLU A 57 4.72 -2.06 -9.83
C GLU A 57 3.44 -1.24 -10.05
N ALA A 58 3.49 0.10 -9.97
CA ALA A 58 2.35 0.94 -10.32
C ALA A 58 1.96 0.77 -11.80
N VAL A 59 2.93 0.78 -12.71
CA VAL A 59 2.70 0.58 -14.15
C VAL A 59 2.19 -0.83 -14.44
N LYS A 60 2.84 -1.85 -13.90
CA LYS A 60 2.47 -3.26 -14.08
C LYS A 60 1.04 -3.56 -13.63
N ASN A 61 0.61 -2.94 -12.52
CA ASN A 61 -0.72 -3.13 -11.95
C ASN A 61 -1.75 -2.08 -12.41
N ASN A 62 -1.48 -1.41 -13.52
CA ASN A 62 -2.40 -0.49 -14.20
C ASN A 62 -2.94 0.64 -13.30
N TRP A 63 -2.07 1.20 -12.44
CA TRP A 63 -2.42 2.40 -11.70
C TRP A 63 -2.37 3.63 -12.63
N ALA A 64 -3.35 4.52 -12.51
CA ALA A 64 -3.41 5.73 -13.31
C ALA A 64 -2.33 6.72 -12.83
N ILE A 65 -1.29 6.91 -13.62
CA ILE A 65 -0.22 7.87 -13.36
C ILE A 65 -0.61 9.18 -14.03
N SER A 66 -0.83 10.23 -13.25
CA SER A 66 -1.19 11.55 -13.77
C SER A 66 0.02 12.31 -14.30
N SER A 67 1.19 12.11 -13.69
CA SER A 67 2.40 12.81 -14.08
C SER A 67 3.66 12.04 -13.71
N PHE A 68 4.68 12.13 -14.56
CA PHE A 68 6.06 11.88 -14.16
C PHE A 68 6.80 13.19 -13.94
N ILE A 69 7.76 13.16 -13.04
CA ILE A 69 8.66 14.25 -12.70
C ILE A 69 10.08 13.73 -12.87
N TYR A 70 10.92 14.43 -13.62
CA TYR A 70 12.27 13.99 -13.90
C TYR A 70 13.24 15.17 -14.08
N ASN A 71 14.53 14.86 -13.99
CA ASN A 71 15.59 15.86 -14.19
C ASN A 71 15.77 16.16 -15.68
N GLY A 72 15.45 17.39 -16.08
CA GLY A 72 15.63 17.86 -17.46
C GLY A 72 17.09 18.13 -17.85
N ASP A 73 18.00 18.25 -16.88
CA ASP A 73 19.42 18.56 -17.11
C ASP A 73 20.27 17.31 -17.38
N LYS A 74 19.73 16.12 -17.07
CA LYS A 74 20.44 14.83 -17.23
C LYS A 74 19.87 14.00 -18.37
N THR A 75 20.72 13.19 -19.00
CA THR A 75 20.26 12.15 -19.91
C THR A 75 19.59 11.04 -19.11
N LEU A 76 18.35 10.72 -19.42
CA LEU A 76 17.62 9.65 -18.79
C LEU A 76 18.19 8.28 -19.17
N SER A 77 18.08 7.32 -18.26
CA SER A 77 18.40 5.92 -18.53
C SER A 77 17.43 5.30 -19.54
N ASP A 78 17.80 4.15 -20.10
CA ASP A 78 16.91 3.39 -20.98
C ASP A 78 15.63 2.95 -20.26
N TRP A 79 15.71 2.68 -18.95
CA TRP A 79 14.54 2.37 -18.13
C TRP A 79 13.57 3.55 -18.04
N ALA A 80 14.06 4.72 -17.65
CA ALA A 80 13.24 5.93 -17.54
C ALA A 80 12.63 6.34 -18.88
N GLY A 81 13.41 6.26 -19.95
CA GLY A 81 12.94 6.52 -21.31
C GLY A 81 11.82 5.56 -21.74
N LYS A 82 11.95 4.26 -21.45
CA LYS A 82 10.90 3.27 -21.73
C LYS A 82 9.62 3.54 -20.94
N ILE A 83 9.72 3.81 -19.63
CA ILE A 83 8.55 4.13 -18.79
C ILE A 83 7.83 5.36 -19.32
N LEU A 84 8.55 6.45 -19.57
CA LEU A 84 7.98 7.70 -20.09
C LEU A 84 7.28 7.52 -21.44
N ASN A 85 7.80 6.68 -22.31
CA ASN A 85 7.22 6.43 -23.64
C ASN A 85 6.06 5.44 -23.64
N SER A 86 5.98 4.55 -22.63
CA SER A 86 4.96 3.49 -22.58
C SER A 86 3.73 3.85 -21.76
N VAL A 87 3.81 4.87 -20.90
CA VAL A 87 2.74 5.25 -19.97
C VAL A 87 2.12 6.57 -20.39
N GLN A 88 0.81 6.55 -20.61
CA GLN A 88 0.06 7.78 -20.89
C GLN A 88 -0.17 8.56 -19.59
N THR A 89 0.17 9.84 -19.59
CA THR A 89 0.00 10.79 -18.48
C THR A 89 -0.74 12.04 -18.96
N ASP A 90 -1.27 12.82 -18.00
CA ASP A 90 -1.90 14.11 -18.34
C ASP A 90 -0.82 15.13 -18.78
N VAL A 91 0.27 15.21 -18.01
CA VAL A 91 1.39 16.10 -18.23
C VAL A 91 2.61 15.60 -17.44
N ASN A 92 3.79 15.70 -18.03
CA ASN A 92 5.04 15.42 -17.35
C ASN A 92 5.77 16.72 -16.96
N TYR A 93 6.67 16.66 -15.99
CA TYR A 93 7.38 17.83 -15.52
C TYR A 93 8.90 17.61 -15.53
N GLU A 94 9.60 18.55 -16.15
CA GLU A 94 11.05 18.63 -16.15
C GLU A 94 11.50 19.61 -15.07
N LEU A 95 12.29 19.16 -14.12
CA LEU A 95 12.86 19.96 -13.04
C LEU A 95 14.38 20.10 -13.23
N SER A 96 14.97 21.17 -12.69
CA SER A 96 16.42 21.26 -12.52
C SER A 96 16.91 20.24 -11.48
N ALA A 97 18.22 19.95 -11.50
CA ALA A 97 18.85 19.03 -10.55
C ALA A 97 18.58 19.41 -9.09
N ASP A 98 18.63 20.70 -8.78
CA ASP A 98 18.41 21.22 -7.40
C ASP A 98 16.95 20.98 -6.94
N LEU A 99 15.98 21.28 -7.81
CA LEU A 99 14.56 21.03 -7.49
C LEU A 99 14.25 19.54 -7.37
N MET A 100 14.91 18.69 -8.15
CA MET A 100 14.76 17.23 -8.00
C MET A 100 15.36 16.75 -6.69
N ALA A 101 16.52 17.24 -6.27
CA ALA A 101 17.13 16.89 -4.99
C ALA A 101 16.26 17.33 -3.81
N ASP A 102 15.69 18.52 -3.87
CA ASP A 102 14.81 19.04 -2.82
C ASP A 102 13.51 18.22 -2.66
N ILE A 103 12.92 17.76 -3.77
CA ILE A 103 11.66 17.02 -3.71
C ILE A 103 11.86 15.53 -3.44
N SER A 104 13.01 14.95 -3.76
CA SER A 104 13.33 13.54 -3.46
C SER A 104 13.39 13.30 -1.95
N SER A 105 13.05 12.09 -1.54
CA SER A 105 13.21 11.62 -0.15
C SER A 105 14.52 10.84 0.04
N LYS A 106 15.30 10.67 -1.02
CA LYS A 106 16.52 9.85 -1.05
C LYS A 106 17.75 10.73 -1.20
N GLU A 107 18.83 10.35 -0.53
CA GLU A 107 20.16 10.96 -0.75
C GLU A 107 20.57 10.82 -2.21
N ASP A 108 20.39 9.62 -2.78
CA ASP A 108 20.51 9.37 -4.20
C ASP A 108 19.17 9.67 -4.86
N THR A 109 19.05 10.86 -5.44
CA THR A 109 17.83 11.33 -6.06
C THR A 109 17.35 10.35 -7.14
N SER A 110 16.13 9.87 -7.01
CA SER A 110 15.52 9.01 -8.01
C SER A 110 15.41 9.73 -9.36
N GLU A 111 15.71 9.03 -10.45
CA GLU A 111 15.65 9.58 -11.79
C GLU A 111 14.24 9.97 -12.22
N LEU A 112 13.25 9.16 -11.82
CA LEU A 112 11.82 9.44 -11.98
C LEU A 112 11.13 9.48 -10.62
N LEU A 113 10.22 10.44 -10.47
CA LEU A 113 9.19 10.50 -9.46
C LEU A 113 7.84 10.45 -10.18
N ALA A 114 6.79 10.02 -9.53
CA ALA A 114 5.46 10.01 -10.15
C ALA A 114 4.36 10.51 -9.21
N ILE A 115 3.34 11.10 -9.82
CA ILE A 115 2.07 11.39 -9.18
C ILE A 115 1.06 10.38 -9.70
N VAL A 116 0.41 9.68 -8.78
CA VAL A 116 -0.51 8.58 -9.07
C VAL A 116 -1.89 8.93 -8.53
N ARG A 117 -2.94 8.58 -9.25
CA ARG A 117 -4.32 8.76 -8.79
C ARG A 117 -4.68 7.70 -7.77
N MET A 118 -5.38 8.11 -6.71
CA MET A 118 -5.94 7.17 -5.74
C MET A 118 -7.01 6.31 -6.39
N ARG A 119 -7.16 5.09 -5.91
CA ARG A 119 -8.32 4.24 -6.21
C ARG A 119 -9.44 4.52 -5.22
N GLU A 120 -10.65 4.28 -5.64
CA GLU A 120 -11.83 4.37 -4.77
C GLU A 120 -11.81 3.25 -3.73
N ASP A 121 -12.33 3.56 -2.55
CA ASP A 121 -12.51 2.59 -1.48
C ASP A 121 -13.84 1.84 -1.70
N ASP A 122 -13.77 0.74 -2.42
CA ASP A 122 -14.93 -0.08 -2.78
C ASP A 122 -14.69 -1.54 -2.39
N LEU A 123 -15.43 -2.02 -1.37
CA LEU A 123 -15.39 -3.42 -0.93
C LEU A 123 -15.86 -4.39 -2.02
N SER A 124 -16.73 -3.95 -2.91
CA SER A 124 -17.24 -4.79 -4.01
C SER A 124 -16.20 -5.04 -5.10
N ALA A 125 -15.15 -4.21 -5.15
CA ALA A 125 -14.02 -4.38 -6.07
C ALA A 125 -13.04 -5.49 -5.62
N LEU A 126 -13.15 -5.99 -4.39
CA LEU A 126 -12.33 -7.10 -3.90
C LEU A 126 -12.73 -8.39 -4.62
N LYS A 127 -11.80 -8.95 -5.38
CA LYS A 127 -12.00 -10.22 -6.08
C LYS A 127 -11.67 -11.38 -5.14
N LEU A 128 -12.69 -11.94 -4.53
CA LEU A 128 -12.51 -13.03 -3.58
C LEU A 128 -12.39 -14.37 -4.31
N SER A 129 -11.49 -15.22 -3.83
CA SER A 129 -11.35 -16.61 -4.24
C SER A 129 -12.54 -17.46 -3.75
N GLU A 130 -12.60 -18.72 -4.16
CA GLU A 130 -13.62 -19.67 -3.66
C GLU A 130 -13.46 -19.96 -2.16
N ASN A 131 -12.22 -19.87 -1.65
CA ASN A 131 -11.88 -20.03 -0.24
C ASN A 131 -11.15 -18.79 0.26
N PRO A 132 -11.85 -17.64 0.42
CA PRO A 132 -11.20 -16.37 0.65
C PRO A 132 -10.43 -16.29 1.97
N LEU A 133 -9.30 -15.59 1.92
CA LEU A 133 -8.53 -15.19 3.08
C LEU A 133 -8.39 -13.66 3.06
N LEU A 134 -9.08 -13.00 3.97
CA LEU A 134 -9.09 -11.56 4.11
C LEU A 134 -8.36 -11.14 5.40
N VAL A 135 -7.77 -9.98 5.36
CA VAL A 135 -7.22 -9.31 6.55
C VAL A 135 -8.00 -8.04 6.82
N LEU A 136 -8.39 -7.83 8.06
CA LEU A 136 -8.89 -6.58 8.57
C LEU A 136 -7.88 -6.02 9.56
N PHE A 137 -7.38 -4.80 9.33
CA PHE A 137 -6.47 -4.13 10.26
C PHE A 137 -7.19 -2.97 10.94
N ASP A 138 -7.44 -3.14 12.23
CA ASP A 138 -8.17 -2.17 13.05
C ASP A 138 -7.25 -1.02 13.49
N ARG A 139 -7.55 0.18 13.04
CA ARG A 139 -6.90 1.45 13.45
C ARG A 139 -5.36 1.42 13.42
N PRO A 140 -4.70 1.03 12.31
CA PRO A 140 -3.25 1.07 12.24
C PRO A 140 -2.71 2.47 12.58
N SER A 141 -1.79 2.55 13.54
CA SER A 141 -1.21 3.80 14.01
C SER A 141 0.23 4.04 13.52
N ASN A 142 0.91 2.99 13.08
CA ASN A 142 2.29 3.05 12.62
C ASN A 142 2.41 2.77 11.12
N LYS A 143 3.04 3.69 10.38
CA LYS A 143 3.22 3.60 8.93
C LYS A 143 4.04 2.39 8.49
N GLY A 144 5.09 2.05 9.24
CA GLY A 144 5.95 0.90 8.97
C GLY A 144 5.21 -0.42 9.16
N ASN A 145 4.42 -0.54 10.22
CA ASN A 145 3.59 -1.73 10.48
C ASN A 145 2.53 -1.93 9.40
N LEU A 146 1.84 -0.86 8.98
CA LEU A 146 0.88 -0.94 7.88
C LEU A 146 1.57 -1.41 6.59
N GLY A 147 2.72 -0.82 6.26
CA GLY A 147 3.50 -1.23 5.09
C GLY A 147 3.98 -2.69 5.17
N THR A 148 4.40 -3.15 6.34
CA THR A 148 4.81 -4.54 6.58
C THR A 148 3.64 -5.50 6.38
N ILE A 149 2.47 -5.17 6.90
CA ILE A 149 1.26 -6.02 6.76
C ILE A 149 0.82 -6.07 5.29
N ILE A 150 0.80 -4.94 4.57
CA ILE A 150 0.51 -4.92 3.13
C ILE A 150 1.47 -5.85 2.38
N ARG A 151 2.77 -5.77 2.68
CA ARG A 151 3.78 -6.62 2.06
C ARG A 151 3.59 -8.10 2.39
N SER A 152 3.24 -8.44 3.62
CA SER A 152 2.95 -9.81 4.03
C SER A 152 1.68 -10.34 3.34
N CYS A 153 0.62 -9.55 3.28
CA CYS A 153 -0.62 -9.90 2.57
C CYS A 153 -0.35 -10.22 1.08
N ASP A 154 0.39 -9.35 0.40
CA ASP A 154 0.78 -9.56 -1.00
C ASP A 154 1.61 -10.84 -1.17
N SER A 155 2.61 -11.03 -0.30
CA SER A 155 3.52 -12.18 -0.35
C SER A 155 2.81 -13.52 -0.13
N PHE A 156 1.75 -13.54 0.65
CA PHE A 156 0.95 -14.74 0.94
C PHE A 156 -0.31 -14.89 0.06
N GLY A 157 -0.53 -13.97 -0.88
CA GLY A 157 -1.66 -14.05 -1.81
C GLY A 157 -3.01 -13.87 -1.14
N ILE A 158 -3.12 -12.92 -0.18
CA ILE A 158 -4.36 -12.61 0.51
C ILE A 158 -5.33 -11.91 -0.46
N ASP A 159 -6.61 -12.26 -0.43
CA ASP A 159 -7.62 -11.74 -1.37
C ASP A 159 -7.89 -10.23 -1.18
N GLY A 160 -7.75 -9.71 0.03
CA GLY A 160 -7.94 -8.28 0.30
C GLY A 160 -7.53 -7.86 1.70
N LEU A 161 -7.08 -6.61 1.83
CA LEU A 161 -6.79 -5.95 3.10
C LEU A 161 -7.83 -4.84 3.33
N ILE A 162 -8.55 -4.92 4.44
CA ILE A 162 -9.51 -3.91 4.88
C ILE A 162 -8.88 -3.12 6.03
N ILE A 163 -8.85 -1.80 5.90
CA ILE A 163 -8.31 -0.89 6.91
C ILE A 163 -9.46 -0.10 7.51
N THR A 164 -9.62 -0.15 8.82
CA THR A 164 -10.77 0.49 9.48
C THR A 164 -10.38 1.51 10.53
N GLY A 165 -11.34 2.35 10.89
CA GLY A 165 -11.23 3.36 11.91
C GLY A 165 -10.29 4.52 11.57
N HIS A 166 -9.82 5.22 12.61
CA HIS A 166 -8.85 6.30 12.47
C HIS A 166 -7.45 5.74 12.26
N ALA A 167 -7.08 5.53 11.02
CA ALA A 167 -5.83 4.91 10.61
C ALA A 167 -4.80 5.94 10.10
N VAL A 168 -3.52 5.55 10.09
CA VAL A 168 -2.50 6.25 9.29
C VAL A 168 -2.90 6.29 7.82
N ASP A 169 -2.43 7.28 7.10
CA ASP A 169 -2.80 7.42 5.69
C ASP A 169 -2.17 6.31 4.84
N LEU A 170 -3.02 5.51 4.20
CA LEU A 170 -2.61 4.44 3.29
C LEU A 170 -1.69 4.94 2.16
N TYR A 171 -1.94 6.17 1.68
CA TYR A 171 -1.21 6.81 0.59
C TYR A 171 -0.02 7.67 1.05
N ASP A 172 0.37 7.55 2.32
CA ASP A 172 1.57 8.23 2.81
C ASP A 172 2.82 7.62 2.16
N PRO A 173 3.77 8.45 1.64
CA PRO A 173 4.98 7.94 1.01
C PRO A 173 5.80 6.99 1.88
N ALA A 174 5.76 7.17 3.21
CA ALA A 174 6.46 6.25 4.13
C ALA A 174 5.77 4.88 4.22
N VAL A 175 4.44 4.82 4.14
CA VAL A 175 3.69 3.55 4.03
C VAL A 175 4.07 2.86 2.73
N ILE A 176 3.98 3.57 1.60
CA ILE A 176 4.28 3.03 0.27
C ILE A 176 5.73 2.52 0.20
N ALA A 177 6.69 3.29 0.73
CA ALA A 177 8.09 2.88 0.77
C ALA A 177 8.28 1.57 1.57
N ALA A 178 7.60 1.43 2.72
CA ALA A 178 7.68 0.24 3.57
C ALA A 178 7.11 -1.02 2.89
N THR A 179 6.19 -0.88 1.92
CA THR A 179 5.61 -2.01 1.18
C THR A 179 6.56 -2.63 0.17
N MET A 180 7.64 -1.94 -0.22
CA MET A 180 8.58 -2.39 -1.24
C MET A 180 7.91 -2.77 -2.57
N GLY A 181 6.86 -2.04 -2.97
CA GLY A 181 6.10 -2.25 -4.21
C GLY A 181 4.79 -3.03 -4.05
N SER A 182 4.64 -3.82 -3.00
CA SER A 182 3.42 -4.63 -2.74
C SER A 182 2.14 -3.80 -2.65
N PHE A 183 2.24 -2.52 -2.30
CA PHE A 183 1.12 -1.58 -2.28
C PHE A 183 0.31 -1.59 -3.59
N PHE A 184 0.99 -1.68 -4.71
CA PHE A 184 0.37 -1.57 -6.02
C PHE A 184 -0.32 -2.85 -6.48
N ASN A 185 0.06 -3.99 -5.92
CA ASN A 185 -0.49 -5.31 -6.24
C ASN A 185 -1.55 -5.76 -5.22
N MET A 186 -1.40 -5.39 -3.93
CA MET A 186 -2.31 -5.82 -2.85
C MET A 186 -3.60 -5.00 -2.85
N PRO A 187 -4.79 -5.60 -3.11
CA PRO A 187 -6.06 -4.91 -2.98
C PRO A 187 -6.29 -4.45 -1.54
N SER A 188 -6.31 -3.13 -1.33
CA SER A 188 -6.50 -2.53 -0.01
C SER A 188 -7.63 -1.52 -0.05
N VAL A 189 -8.60 -1.64 0.86
CA VAL A 189 -9.81 -0.80 0.94
C VAL A 189 -9.92 -0.21 2.35
N ARG A 190 -10.17 1.09 2.43
CA ARG A 190 -10.42 1.78 3.71
C ARG A 190 -11.91 1.82 3.99
N VAL A 191 -12.30 1.34 5.14
CA VAL A 191 -13.70 1.37 5.61
C VAL A 191 -13.71 1.93 7.04
N PRO A 192 -13.74 3.26 7.19
CA PRO A 192 -13.68 3.89 8.52
C PRO A 192 -14.95 3.67 9.35
N ASP A 193 -16.08 3.41 8.70
CA ASP A 193 -17.37 3.21 9.34
C ASP A 193 -17.62 1.74 9.70
N HIS A 194 -17.90 1.48 10.97
CA HIS A 194 -18.13 0.14 11.49
C HIS A 194 -19.44 -0.47 10.98
N SER A 195 -20.49 0.33 10.74
CA SER A 195 -21.78 -0.22 10.27
C SER A 195 -21.65 -0.79 8.88
N THR A 196 -20.99 -0.07 7.97
CA THR A 196 -20.67 -0.54 6.61
C THR A 196 -19.82 -1.82 6.64
N LEU A 197 -18.80 -1.82 7.50
CA LEU A 197 -17.91 -2.98 7.61
C LEU A 197 -18.65 -4.21 8.16
N PHE A 198 -19.46 -4.04 9.18
CA PHE A 198 -20.22 -5.14 9.77
C PHE A 198 -21.25 -5.71 8.82
N ALA A 199 -21.95 -4.85 8.04
CA ALA A 199 -22.84 -5.30 6.99
C ALA A 199 -22.10 -6.13 5.91
N TYR A 200 -20.88 -5.73 5.56
CA TYR A 200 -20.04 -6.50 4.64
C TYR A 200 -19.62 -7.86 5.23
N LEU A 201 -19.23 -7.92 6.50
CA LEU A 201 -18.89 -9.18 7.16
C LEU A 201 -20.10 -10.13 7.24
N ASP A 202 -21.30 -9.59 7.50
CA ASP A 202 -22.54 -10.37 7.51
C ASP A 202 -22.89 -10.90 6.10
N ASP A 203 -22.69 -10.08 5.06
CA ASP A 203 -22.83 -10.51 3.66
C ASP A 203 -21.80 -11.59 3.30
N LEU A 204 -20.57 -11.47 3.75
CA LEU A 204 -19.55 -12.52 3.56
C LEU A 204 -19.97 -13.85 4.22
N LYS A 205 -20.53 -13.83 5.43
CA LYS A 205 -21.02 -15.04 6.10
C LYS A 205 -22.18 -15.69 5.33
N ASN A 206 -23.02 -14.88 4.69
CA ASN A 206 -24.11 -15.40 3.83
C ASN A 206 -23.56 -16.03 2.55
N ARG A 207 -22.58 -15.41 1.91
CA ARG A 207 -21.94 -15.94 0.67
C ARG A 207 -21.07 -17.16 0.93
N TYR A 208 -20.44 -17.22 2.08
CA TYR A 208 -19.53 -18.28 2.50
C TYR A 208 -19.99 -18.88 3.84
N PRO A 209 -20.91 -19.87 3.86
CA PRO A 209 -21.52 -20.36 5.09
C PRO A 209 -20.52 -20.94 6.12
N ARG A 210 -19.31 -21.32 5.65
CA ARG A 210 -18.23 -21.79 6.52
C ARG A 210 -17.23 -20.70 6.92
N LEU A 211 -17.49 -19.44 6.55
CA LEU A 211 -16.61 -18.32 6.90
C LEU A 211 -16.45 -18.21 8.42
N GLN A 212 -15.24 -18.09 8.85
CA GLN A 212 -14.89 -17.75 10.22
C GLN A 212 -14.22 -16.38 10.31
N ILE A 213 -14.40 -15.73 11.42
CA ILE A 213 -13.74 -14.48 11.78
C ILE A 213 -12.80 -14.78 12.95
N VAL A 214 -11.50 -14.61 12.71
CA VAL A 214 -10.44 -14.87 13.70
C VAL A 214 -9.87 -13.55 14.17
N GLY A 215 -10.14 -13.18 15.43
CA GLY A 215 -9.53 -12.00 16.05
C GLY A 215 -8.18 -12.35 16.65
N THR A 216 -7.19 -11.46 16.50
CA THR A 216 -5.88 -11.65 17.12
C THR A 216 -5.83 -11.03 18.52
N THR A 217 -5.20 -11.74 19.46
CA THR A 217 -5.02 -11.30 20.85
C THR A 217 -3.64 -11.66 21.37
N ALA A 218 -3.16 -10.91 22.36
CA ALA A 218 -1.94 -11.24 23.10
C ALA A 218 -2.22 -12.04 24.39
N HIS A 219 -3.50 -12.28 24.69
CA HIS A 219 -3.92 -13.02 25.88
C HIS A 219 -4.02 -14.51 25.59
N ASN A 220 -4.04 -15.33 26.67
CA ASN A 220 -4.16 -16.79 26.57
C ASN A 220 -5.58 -17.19 26.13
N GLU A 221 -5.77 -17.26 24.84
CA GLU A 221 -6.97 -17.72 24.17
C GLU A 221 -6.62 -18.97 23.34
N THR A 222 -7.33 -19.24 22.27
CA THR A 222 -7.01 -20.36 21.38
C THR A 222 -5.61 -20.20 20.78
N VAL A 223 -4.79 -21.22 20.86
CA VAL A 223 -3.45 -21.19 20.21
C VAL A 223 -3.62 -21.16 18.70
N LEU A 224 -2.83 -20.34 18.03
CA LEU A 224 -2.90 -20.14 16.58
C LEU A 224 -2.92 -21.46 15.78
N THR A 225 -2.14 -22.45 16.21
CA THR A 225 -2.04 -23.77 15.55
C THR A 225 -3.30 -24.63 15.70
N ASP A 226 -4.18 -24.31 16.64
CA ASP A 226 -5.43 -25.05 16.88
C ASP A 226 -6.61 -24.47 16.09
N VAL A 227 -6.38 -23.36 15.36
CA VAL A 227 -7.38 -22.73 14.49
C VAL A 227 -7.38 -23.44 13.13
N ASP A 228 -8.57 -23.84 12.65
CA ASP A 228 -8.72 -24.42 11.30
C ASP A 228 -8.79 -23.32 10.22
N PHE A 229 -7.66 -23.02 9.61
CA PHE A 229 -7.55 -22.05 8.51
C PHE A 229 -7.85 -22.62 7.13
N THR A 230 -8.21 -23.90 7.02
CA THR A 230 -8.64 -24.48 5.72
C THR A 230 -9.99 -23.94 5.24
N ARG A 231 -10.70 -23.19 6.09
CA ARG A 231 -11.99 -22.55 5.85
C ARG A 231 -11.82 -21.14 5.29
N PRO A 232 -12.84 -20.58 4.59
CA PRO A 232 -12.91 -19.15 4.34
C PRO A 232 -12.69 -18.36 5.65
N THR A 233 -11.78 -17.38 5.65
CA THR A 233 -11.36 -16.74 6.90
C THR A 233 -11.14 -15.24 6.73
N VAL A 234 -11.62 -14.46 7.71
CA VAL A 234 -11.20 -13.07 7.93
C VAL A 234 -10.33 -13.04 9.19
N ILE A 235 -9.07 -12.63 9.05
CA ILE A 235 -8.15 -12.42 10.18
C ILE A 235 -8.21 -10.95 10.57
N MET A 236 -8.62 -10.65 11.81
CA MET A 236 -8.70 -9.30 12.33
C MET A 236 -7.46 -9.00 13.20
N ILE A 237 -6.68 -8.04 12.74
CA ILE A 237 -5.46 -7.55 13.40
C ILE A 237 -5.80 -6.28 14.19
N GLY A 238 -5.44 -6.24 15.46
CA GLY A 238 -5.69 -5.09 16.33
C GLY A 238 -4.68 -3.96 16.16
N ASN A 239 -5.01 -2.80 16.72
CA ASN A 239 -4.10 -1.66 16.88
C ASN A 239 -2.85 -2.05 17.67
N GLU A 240 -1.74 -1.38 17.40
CA GLU A 240 -0.43 -1.66 18.00
C GLU A 240 -0.40 -1.51 19.52
N THR A 241 -1.19 -0.57 20.07
CA THR A 241 -1.22 -0.23 21.49
C THR A 241 -2.40 -0.87 22.21
N ASP A 242 -3.60 -0.70 21.64
CA ASP A 242 -4.86 -1.06 22.31
C ASP A 242 -5.34 -2.47 21.95
N GLY A 243 -4.71 -3.09 20.94
CA GLY A 243 -5.16 -4.35 20.38
C GLY A 243 -6.48 -4.20 19.61
N LEU A 244 -7.19 -5.28 19.45
CA LEU A 244 -8.45 -5.33 18.72
C LEU A 244 -9.57 -4.65 19.53
N ASN A 245 -10.37 -3.81 18.88
CA ASN A 245 -11.52 -3.15 19.47
C ASN A 245 -12.55 -4.18 19.98
N HIS A 246 -13.26 -3.86 21.09
CA HIS A 246 -14.27 -4.74 21.66
C HIS A 246 -15.34 -5.17 20.64
N ALA A 247 -15.85 -4.26 19.82
CA ALA A 247 -16.84 -4.59 18.82
C ALA A 247 -16.34 -5.63 17.77
N PHE A 248 -15.04 -5.68 17.51
CA PHE A 248 -14.43 -6.72 16.67
C PHE A 248 -14.18 -8.02 17.44
N LYS A 249 -13.80 -7.95 18.72
CA LYS A 249 -13.69 -9.13 19.58
C LYS A 249 -15.04 -9.85 19.69
N ASP A 250 -16.12 -9.09 19.90
CA ASP A 250 -17.49 -9.63 20.00
C ASP A 250 -17.98 -10.28 18.69
N ARG A 251 -17.42 -9.88 17.56
CA ARG A 251 -17.72 -10.47 16.24
C ARG A 251 -16.79 -11.59 15.84
N SER A 252 -15.74 -11.85 16.62
CA SER A 252 -14.83 -12.96 16.36
C SER A 252 -15.47 -14.29 16.74
N ASP A 253 -15.42 -15.24 15.82
CA ASP A 253 -15.81 -16.63 16.11
C ASP A 253 -14.72 -17.32 16.96
N VAL A 254 -13.46 -16.86 16.81
CA VAL A 254 -12.30 -17.34 17.56
C VAL A 254 -11.38 -16.15 17.88
N LEU A 255 -10.90 -16.08 19.12
CA LEU A 255 -9.77 -15.22 19.49
C LEU A 255 -8.52 -16.09 19.56
N ALA A 256 -7.53 -15.78 18.73
CA ALA A 256 -6.33 -16.59 18.59
C ALA A 256 -5.07 -15.84 19.03
N THR A 257 -4.14 -16.57 19.63
CA THR A 257 -2.86 -16.04 20.11
C THR A 257 -1.68 -16.81 19.57
N ILE A 258 -0.57 -16.11 19.37
CA ILE A 258 0.74 -16.74 19.14
C ILE A 258 1.33 -17.03 20.52
N PRO A 259 1.62 -18.29 20.86
CA PRO A 259 2.19 -18.62 22.15
C PRO A 259 3.57 -17.99 22.32
N MET A 260 3.80 -17.37 23.45
CA MET A 260 5.10 -16.80 23.82
C MET A 260 5.78 -17.66 24.89
N ASN A 261 7.11 -17.60 24.91
CA ASN A 261 7.86 -18.24 25.98
C ASN A 261 7.50 -17.56 27.32
N GLY A 262 7.13 -18.37 28.33
CA GLY A 262 6.72 -17.88 29.65
C GLY A 262 7.78 -17.09 30.43
N THR A 263 9.06 -17.15 29.99
CA THR A 263 10.16 -16.34 30.54
C THR A 263 10.49 -15.10 29.71
N SER A 264 9.70 -14.81 28.66
CA SER A 264 9.91 -13.63 27.81
C SER A 264 9.67 -12.34 28.59
N SER A 265 10.55 -11.36 28.39
CA SER A 265 10.35 -9.99 28.87
C SER A 265 9.38 -9.18 28.00
N ALA A 266 9.08 -9.64 26.78
CA ALA A 266 8.11 -9.02 25.91
C ALA A 266 6.68 -9.42 26.29
N SER A 267 5.76 -8.47 26.32
CA SER A 267 4.33 -8.72 26.57
C SER A 267 3.54 -9.10 25.32
N SER A 268 4.09 -8.80 24.13
CA SER A 268 3.46 -9.09 22.84
C SER A 268 4.50 -9.04 21.72
N PHE A 269 4.14 -9.58 20.55
CA PHE A 269 4.90 -9.38 19.32
C PHE A 269 4.61 -7.99 18.72
N ASN A 270 5.57 -7.46 17.92
CA ASN A 270 5.25 -6.38 16.99
C ASN A 270 4.09 -6.81 16.09
N VAL A 271 3.11 -5.92 15.86
CA VAL A 271 1.88 -6.25 15.15
C VAL A 271 2.13 -6.73 13.72
N GLY A 272 3.11 -6.15 13.01
CA GLY A 272 3.49 -6.60 11.66
C GLY A 272 4.10 -8.01 11.67
N CYS A 273 4.93 -8.31 12.68
CA CYS A 273 5.48 -9.66 12.87
C CYS A 273 4.38 -10.67 13.23
N ALA A 274 3.50 -10.32 14.18
CA ALA A 274 2.37 -11.16 14.54
C ALA A 274 1.47 -11.46 13.35
N ALA A 275 1.09 -10.43 12.59
CA ALA A 275 0.31 -10.59 11.36
C ALA A 275 0.96 -11.56 10.39
N THR A 276 2.27 -11.43 10.17
CA THR A 276 3.02 -12.33 9.25
C THR A 276 2.97 -13.78 9.71
N VAL A 277 3.07 -14.03 11.02
CA VAL A 277 2.96 -15.40 11.58
C VAL A 277 1.55 -15.96 11.41
N PHE A 278 0.50 -15.18 11.66
CA PHE A 278 -0.89 -15.58 11.40
C PHE A 278 -1.11 -15.92 9.92
N LEU A 279 -0.62 -15.09 9.01
CA LEU A 279 -0.75 -15.30 7.57
C LEU A 279 0.02 -16.54 7.09
N TYR A 280 1.24 -16.74 7.59
CA TYR A 280 2.01 -17.94 7.29
C TYR A 280 1.27 -19.19 7.71
N GLU A 281 0.75 -19.25 8.93
CA GLU A 281 0.02 -20.41 9.43
C GLU A 281 -1.26 -20.66 8.61
N ALA A 282 -2.02 -19.60 8.31
CA ALA A 282 -3.22 -19.72 7.51
C ALA A 282 -2.94 -20.25 6.09
N VAL A 283 -1.88 -19.79 5.45
CA VAL A 283 -1.50 -20.26 4.11
C VAL A 283 -0.88 -21.66 4.16
N ARG A 284 -0.05 -21.95 5.18
CA ARG A 284 0.53 -23.30 5.37
C ARG A 284 -0.54 -24.39 5.45
N GLN A 285 -1.65 -24.13 6.14
CA GLN A 285 -2.76 -25.11 6.23
C GLN A 285 -3.54 -25.28 4.92
N ARG A 286 -3.40 -24.35 3.97
CA ARG A 286 -4.09 -24.37 2.67
C ARG A 286 -3.24 -24.95 1.54
N MET A 287 -1.93 -25.19 1.77
CA MET A 287 -1.02 -25.87 0.86
C MET A 287 -1.27 -27.39 0.89
#